data_c66d3625463c885980badcb0f1219ac6
#
_entry.id   c66d3625463c885980badcb0f1219ac6
#
_cell.length_a   1.000
_cell.length_b   1.000
_cell.length_c   1.000
_cell.angle_alpha   90.00
_cell.angle_beta   90.00
_cell.angle_gamma   90.00
#
_symmetry.space_group_name_H-M   'P 1'
#
loop_
_entity.id
_entity.type
_entity.pdbx_description
1 polymer ?
#
loop_
_entity_poly.entity_id
_entity_poly.type
_entity_poly.pdbx_seq_one_letter_code
_entity_poly.pdbx_strand_id
1 'polypeptide(L)'
;WFKFNNDFLIDPNDATCFLSNALIPAMLLGEDIVVSPQYYVSQRFLKHITKIQEVFNFWNPIFKKINITATSKILNNDAAGCGSFFSGGVDGSYTLLKHKKEIEYLILINGFDFNMDTDSWQTMIARTKKTTTLTNKKLITVETNFKEFTSNFGLSRLSNYGGVLASISQLLNLKQCFISAGGTYDTLFASGVHPQLDYLWSTETCQIEHVGLEANRKDKIALIKNEPNVLANLWVCWEDPKVNCGKCSKCIRTFVSLLLCNIEEFPFQQPILMKDVSQIIVKGSEDLLYIEQFFFEAKNQN
;
A
#
# COMPACT_ATOMS: atom_id res chain seq x y z
N TRP A 1 9.66 12.13 -8.91
CA TRP A 1 10.54 11.17 -9.58
C TRP A 1 10.40 9.78 -8.95
N PHE A 2 10.72 8.75 -9.77
CA PHE A 2 10.84 7.37 -9.32
C PHE A 2 12.20 6.83 -9.77
N LYS A 3 12.84 6.03 -8.90
CA LYS A 3 14.09 5.32 -9.19
C LYS A 3 13.92 3.86 -8.83
N PHE A 4 14.20 2.99 -9.77
CA PHE A 4 14.07 1.55 -9.62
C PHE A 4 15.45 0.89 -9.53
N ASN A 5 15.54 -0.29 -8.91
CA ASN A 5 16.77 -1.08 -8.85
C ASN A 5 17.06 -1.89 -10.13
N ASN A 6 16.10 -1.94 -11.05
CA ASN A 6 16.21 -2.63 -12.34
C ASN A 6 15.83 -1.67 -13.46
N ASP A 7 16.36 -1.90 -14.64
CA ASP A 7 15.96 -1.20 -15.86
C ASP A 7 14.63 -1.79 -16.36
N PHE A 8 13.63 -0.95 -16.48
CA PHE A 8 12.34 -1.28 -17.08
C PHE A 8 12.22 -0.59 -18.42
N LEU A 9 11.60 -1.27 -19.40
CA LEU A 9 11.27 -0.66 -20.68
C LEU A 9 10.09 0.28 -20.46
N ILE A 10 10.37 1.57 -20.39
CA ILE A 10 9.36 2.64 -20.23
C ILE A 10 9.18 3.29 -21.60
N ASP A 11 7.94 3.36 -22.08
CA ASP A 11 7.64 4.18 -23.26
C ASP A 11 7.66 5.65 -22.84
N PRO A 12 8.59 6.47 -23.35
CA PRO A 12 8.72 7.87 -22.96
C PRO A 12 7.51 8.73 -23.39
N ASN A 13 6.66 8.22 -24.26
CA ASN A 13 5.46 8.91 -24.71
C ASN A 13 4.21 8.55 -23.87
N ASP A 14 4.30 7.55 -22.97
CA ASP A 14 3.19 7.19 -22.09
C ASP A 14 3.17 8.07 -20.84
N ALA A 15 2.22 8.98 -20.78
CA ALA A 15 2.01 9.88 -19.66
C ALA A 15 1.03 9.32 -18.59
N THR A 16 0.57 8.09 -18.73
CA THR A 16 -0.45 7.48 -17.84
C THR A 16 -0.02 7.55 -16.37
N CYS A 17 1.21 7.16 -16.07
CA CYS A 17 1.75 7.17 -14.71
C CYS A 17 1.83 8.59 -14.11
N PHE A 18 2.16 9.59 -14.91
CA PHE A 18 2.23 10.98 -14.46
C PHE A 18 0.84 11.53 -14.17
N LEU A 19 -0.14 11.24 -15.04
CA LEU A 19 -1.53 11.64 -14.82
C LEU A 19 -2.11 10.99 -13.57
N SER A 20 -1.81 9.71 -13.31
CA SER A 20 -2.23 9.01 -12.08
C SER A 20 -1.75 9.72 -10.82
N ASN A 21 -0.52 10.21 -10.81
CA ASN A 21 0.05 10.89 -9.65
C ASN A 21 -0.40 12.35 -9.52
N ALA A 22 -0.66 13.04 -10.64
CA ALA A 22 -1.05 14.45 -10.68
C ALA A 22 -2.54 14.69 -10.41
N LEU A 23 -3.40 13.69 -10.61
CA LEU A 23 -4.86 13.84 -10.59
C LEU A 23 -5.37 14.44 -9.25
N ILE A 24 -4.99 13.86 -8.13
CA ILE A 24 -5.52 14.30 -6.82
C ILE A 24 -4.98 15.68 -6.41
N PRO A 25 -3.68 16.01 -6.59
CA PRO A 25 -3.19 17.36 -6.44
C PRO A 25 -3.93 18.40 -7.29
N ALA A 26 -4.17 18.11 -8.57
CA ALA A 26 -4.89 19.02 -9.47
C ALA A 26 -6.36 19.21 -9.03
N MET A 27 -7.03 18.16 -8.59
CA MET A 27 -8.38 18.24 -8.00
C MET A 27 -8.41 19.10 -6.74
N LEU A 28 -7.36 19.03 -5.90
CA LEU A 28 -7.25 19.88 -4.71
C LEU A 28 -7.12 21.36 -5.08
N LEU A 29 -6.30 21.67 -6.09
CA LEU A 29 -6.14 23.03 -6.61
C LEU A 29 -7.37 23.49 -7.40
N GLY A 30 -8.10 22.58 -8.02
CA GLY A 30 -9.20 22.86 -8.94
C GLY A 30 -8.70 23.34 -10.30
N GLU A 31 -7.55 22.84 -10.73
CA GLU A 31 -6.90 23.16 -12.00
C GLU A 31 -7.03 22.04 -13.01
N ASP A 32 -7.38 22.39 -14.24
CA ASP A 32 -7.48 21.42 -15.34
C ASP A 32 -6.10 20.87 -15.75
N ILE A 33 -6.08 19.63 -16.23
CA ILE A 33 -4.84 18.99 -16.70
C ILE A 33 -4.86 18.90 -18.22
N VAL A 34 -3.82 19.42 -18.87
CA VAL A 34 -3.58 19.26 -20.30
C VAL A 34 -2.31 18.44 -20.52
N VAL A 35 -2.47 17.24 -21.06
CA VAL A 35 -1.35 16.41 -21.50
C VAL A 35 -0.96 16.84 -22.90
N SER A 36 0.32 17.21 -23.10
CA SER A 36 0.82 17.66 -24.43
C SER A 36 0.54 16.59 -25.50
N PRO A 37 0.13 17.00 -26.73
CA PRO A 37 -0.32 16.06 -27.79
C PRO A 37 0.72 15.03 -28.23
N GLN A 38 2.00 15.26 -27.95
CA GLN A 38 3.07 14.28 -28.23
C GLN A 38 3.05 13.07 -27.30
N TYR A 39 2.33 13.17 -26.18
CA TYR A 39 2.16 12.09 -25.21
C TYR A 39 0.75 11.51 -25.30
N TYR A 40 0.61 10.29 -24.87
CA TYR A 40 -0.67 9.63 -24.75
C TYR A 40 -0.92 9.10 -23.34
N VAL A 41 -2.18 8.77 -23.09
CA VAL A 41 -2.65 8.17 -21.83
C VAL A 41 -3.48 6.94 -22.16
N SER A 42 -3.43 5.90 -21.31
CA SER A 42 -4.29 4.72 -21.39
C SER A 42 -5.76 5.12 -21.58
N GLN A 43 -6.40 4.59 -22.61
CA GLN A 43 -7.81 4.84 -22.89
C GLN A 43 -8.71 4.33 -21.76
N ARG A 44 -8.39 3.13 -21.22
CA ARG A 44 -9.12 2.56 -20.08
C ARG A 44 -9.03 3.45 -18.86
N PHE A 45 -7.84 3.92 -18.52
CA PHE A 45 -7.66 4.80 -17.37
C PHE A 45 -8.40 6.13 -17.57
N LEU A 46 -8.33 6.77 -18.72
CA LEU A 46 -9.08 8.00 -19.02
C LEU A 46 -10.59 7.84 -18.82
N LYS A 47 -11.16 6.69 -19.22
CA LYS A 47 -12.57 6.39 -18.97
C LYS A 47 -12.92 6.28 -17.48
N HIS A 48 -11.97 5.86 -16.66
CA HIS A 48 -12.17 5.70 -15.23
C HIS A 48 -12.00 7.00 -14.44
N ILE A 49 -11.26 7.97 -14.95
CA ILE A 49 -10.91 9.21 -14.23
C ILE A 49 -12.14 9.95 -13.73
N THR A 50 -13.19 10.05 -14.52
CA THR A 50 -14.46 10.69 -14.11
C THR A 50 -14.99 10.05 -12.83
N LYS A 51 -14.95 8.71 -12.75
CA LYS A 51 -15.41 7.99 -11.55
C LYS A 51 -14.52 8.20 -10.35
N ILE A 52 -13.21 8.24 -10.54
CA ILE A 52 -12.25 8.58 -9.46
C ILE A 52 -12.58 9.98 -8.91
N GLN A 53 -12.76 10.96 -9.78
CA GLN A 53 -13.09 12.33 -9.37
C GLN A 53 -14.44 12.41 -8.64
N GLU A 54 -15.45 11.67 -9.09
CA GLU A 54 -16.75 11.61 -8.41
C GLU A 54 -16.61 11.09 -6.98
N VAL A 55 -15.87 10.02 -6.77
CA VAL A 55 -15.66 9.42 -5.44
C VAL A 55 -14.94 10.38 -4.51
N PHE A 56 -13.83 10.98 -4.96
CA PHE A 56 -13.07 11.94 -4.15
C PHE A 56 -13.89 13.19 -3.81
N ASN A 57 -14.58 13.76 -4.80
CA ASN A 57 -15.44 14.94 -4.59
C ASN A 57 -16.61 14.65 -3.65
N PHE A 58 -17.20 13.45 -3.71
CA PHE A 58 -18.25 13.02 -2.80
C PHE A 58 -17.74 12.87 -1.37
N TRP A 59 -16.57 12.28 -1.18
CA TRP A 59 -15.96 12.13 0.15
C TRP A 59 -15.56 13.47 0.76
N ASN A 60 -15.02 14.37 -0.05
CA ASN A 60 -14.63 15.70 0.39
C ASN A 60 -14.69 16.70 -0.77
N PRO A 61 -15.65 17.66 -0.74
CA PRO A 61 -15.83 18.66 -1.80
C PRO A 61 -14.64 19.62 -2.03
N ILE A 62 -13.61 19.57 -1.17
CA ILE A 62 -12.35 20.29 -1.43
C ILE A 62 -11.67 19.78 -2.70
N PHE A 63 -11.85 18.48 -3.04
CA PHE A 63 -11.38 17.89 -4.29
C PHE A 63 -12.38 18.21 -5.41
N LYS A 64 -12.10 19.24 -6.17
CA LYS A 64 -12.96 19.70 -7.28
C LYS A 64 -12.87 18.77 -8.46
N LYS A 65 -13.97 18.64 -9.20
CA LYS A 65 -13.94 17.97 -10.50
C LYS A 65 -13.30 18.90 -11.51
N ILE A 66 -12.34 18.40 -12.27
CA ILE A 66 -11.53 19.15 -13.25
C ILE A 66 -11.64 18.52 -14.63
N ASN A 67 -11.31 19.26 -15.68
CA ASN A 67 -11.23 18.76 -17.03
C ASN A 67 -9.83 18.17 -17.29
N ILE A 68 -9.80 17.09 -18.06
CA ILE A 68 -8.55 16.46 -18.50
C ILE A 68 -8.57 16.37 -20.03
N THR A 69 -7.59 16.99 -20.65
CA THR A 69 -7.37 16.92 -22.08
C THR A 69 -6.12 16.10 -22.35
N ALA A 70 -6.29 14.96 -23.03
CA ALA A 70 -5.19 14.05 -23.36
C ALA A 70 -5.49 13.25 -24.63
N THR A 71 -4.44 12.92 -25.38
CA THR A 71 -4.53 11.92 -26.45
C THR A 71 -4.68 10.54 -25.81
N SER A 72 -5.72 9.79 -26.18
CA SER A 72 -5.94 8.43 -25.67
C SER A 72 -5.32 7.37 -26.57
N LYS A 73 -4.78 6.31 -25.98
CA LYS A 73 -4.26 5.14 -26.70
C LYS A 73 -4.66 3.85 -25.98
N ILE A 74 -5.05 2.84 -26.74
CA ILE A 74 -5.18 1.46 -26.23
C ILE A 74 -3.75 0.91 -26.08
N LEU A 75 -3.35 0.62 -24.84
CA LEU A 75 -2.01 0.08 -24.57
C LEU A 75 -1.99 -1.39 -25.00
N ASN A 76 -0.99 -1.74 -25.80
CA ASN A 76 -0.71 -3.10 -26.23
C ASN A 76 0.78 -3.35 -25.97
N ASN A 77 1.11 -3.84 -24.80
CA ASN A 77 2.45 -4.28 -24.48
C ASN A 77 2.40 -5.69 -23.86
N ASP A 78 3.51 -6.38 -23.88
CA ASP A 78 3.68 -7.70 -23.30
C ASP A 78 3.89 -7.62 -21.77
N ALA A 79 2.95 -6.96 -21.06
CA ALA A 79 2.97 -6.90 -19.61
C ALA A 79 2.92 -8.31 -19.02
N ALA A 80 3.85 -8.63 -18.14
CA ALA A 80 3.97 -9.97 -17.58
C ALA A 80 4.21 -9.93 -16.07
N GLY A 81 3.82 -11.01 -15.40
CA GLY A 81 4.02 -11.18 -13.98
C GLY A 81 3.02 -10.42 -13.11
N CYS A 82 3.05 -10.74 -11.83
CA CYS A 82 2.20 -10.16 -10.81
C CYS A 82 3.06 -9.61 -9.68
N GLY A 83 2.80 -8.37 -9.28
CA GLY A 83 3.46 -7.70 -8.16
C GLY A 83 2.55 -7.51 -6.96
N SER A 84 3.14 -7.37 -5.78
CA SER A 84 2.45 -6.93 -4.57
C SER A 84 3.29 -5.90 -3.85
N PHE A 85 2.68 -4.79 -3.44
CA PHE A 85 3.34 -3.83 -2.57
C PHE A 85 3.60 -4.47 -1.21
N PHE A 86 4.85 -4.36 -0.73
CA PHE A 86 5.30 -5.12 0.42
C PHE A 86 6.28 -4.33 1.29
N SER A 87 5.90 -4.06 2.52
CA SER A 87 6.75 -3.42 3.53
C SER A 87 7.20 -4.36 4.65
N GLY A 88 6.85 -5.64 4.57
CA GLY A 88 7.08 -6.62 5.66
C GLY A 88 6.01 -6.59 6.75
N GLY A 89 4.97 -5.77 6.63
CA GLY A 89 3.85 -5.71 7.57
C GLY A 89 2.87 -6.88 7.45
N VAL A 90 1.92 -6.94 8.38
CA VAL A 90 0.91 -8.03 8.44
C VAL A 90 0.09 -8.11 7.15
N ASP A 91 -0.40 -6.96 6.66
CA ASP A 91 -1.31 -6.92 5.51
C ASP A 91 -0.62 -7.39 4.22
N GLY A 92 0.59 -6.88 3.95
CA GLY A 92 1.40 -7.34 2.82
C GLY A 92 1.81 -8.82 2.92
N SER A 93 2.11 -9.30 4.13
CA SER A 93 2.46 -10.71 4.35
C SER A 93 1.26 -11.63 4.15
N TYR A 94 0.07 -11.21 4.58
CA TYR A 94 -1.17 -11.92 4.29
C TYR A 94 -1.42 -12.03 2.78
N THR A 95 -1.34 -10.91 2.06
CA THR A 95 -1.50 -10.87 0.60
C THR A 95 -0.50 -11.78 -0.10
N LEU A 96 0.77 -11.72 0.31
CA LEU A 96 1.82 -12.60 -0.23
C LEU A 96 1.47 -14.08 -0.06
N LEU A 97 0.98 -14.49 1.10
CA LEU A 97 0.67 -15.91 1.37
C LEU A 97 -0.61 -16.35 0.68
N LYS A 98 -1.64 -15.52 0.67
CA LYS A 98 -2.91 -15.80 0.02
C LYS A 98 -2.76 -15.96 -1.50
N HIS A 99 -1.95 -15.10 -2.12
CA HIS A 99 -1.68 -15.07 -3.55
C HIS A 99 -0.28 -15.62 -3.89
N LYS A 100 0.23 -16.55 -3.08
CA LYS A 100 1.61 -17.07 -3.18
C LYS A 100 1.94 -17.64 -4.57
N LYS A 101 0.96 -18.21 -5.26
CA LYS A 101 1.17 -18.79 -6.61
C LYS A 101 1.17 -17.75 -7.72
N GLU A 102 0.50 -16.62 -7.53
CA GLU A 102 0.32 -15.58 -8.51
C GLU A 102 1.43 -14.53 -8.43
N ILE A 103 1.78 -14.10 -7.23
CA ILE A 103 2.80 -13.07 -6.99
C ILE A 103 4.17 -13.58 -7.40
N GLU A 104 4.86 -12.82 -8.26
CA GLU A 104 6.25 -13.03 -8.64
C GLU A 104 7.17 -11.99 -8.00
N TYR A 105 6.67 -10.78 -7.81
CA TYR A 105 7.45 -9.63 -7.37
C TYR A 105 6.92 -9.04 -6.07
N LEU A 106 7.80 -8.77 -5.11
CA LEU A 106 7.51 -7.91 -3.98
C LEU A 106 8.09 -6.52 -4.24
N ILE A 107 7.24 -5.49 -4.12
CA ILE A 107 7.59 -4.10 -4.43
C ILE A 107 7.76 -3.35 -3.11
N LEU A 108 8.99 -2.94 -2.80
CA LEU A 108 9.34 -2.18 -1.60
C LEU A 108 9.63 -0.73 -1.98
N ILE A 109 8.99 0.23 -1.30
CA ILE A 109 9.09 1.66 -1.63
C ILE A 109 9.74 2.43 -0.49
N ASN A 110 10.77 3.25 -0.82
CA ASN A 110 11.29 4.32 0.03
C ASN A 110 10.76 5.68 -0.44
N GLY A 111 10.46 6.58 0.49
CA GLY A 111 9.91 7.91 0.20
C GLY A 111 8.38 7.93 0.09
N PHE A 112 7.71 6.88 0.53
CA PHE A 112 6.25 6.74 0.59
C PHE A 112 5.72 7.12 1.99
N ASP A 113 5.80 6.23 2.97
CA ASP A 113 5.45 6.53 4.37
C ASP A 113 6.58 7.25 5.10
N PHE A 114 7.80 6.83 4.86
CA PHE A 114 9.02 7.34 5.47
C PHE A 114 10.04 7.69 4.40
N ASN A 115 10.85 8.72 4.68
CA ASN A 115 12.13 8.91 4.03
C ASN A 115 13.16 8.19 4.90
N MET A 116 13.54 6.99 4.53
CA MET A 116 14.55 6.24 5.25
C MET A 116 15.94 6.78 4.90
N ASP A 117 16.78 6.94 5.93
CA ASP A 117 18.21 7.10 5.69
C ASP A 117 18.81 5.85 5.02
N THR A 118 20.02 5.98 4.53
CA THR A 118 20.67 4.90 3.79
C THR A 118 20.76 3.59 4.59
N ASP A 119 21.08 3.64 5.87
CA ASP A 119 21.23 2.45 6.72
C ASP A 119 19.90 1.75 6.96
N SER A 120 18.86 2.52 7.27
CA SER A 120 17.50 2.03 7.46
C SER A 120 16.96 1.40 6.18
N TRP A 121 17.20 2.05 5.03
CA TRP A 121 16.80 1.55 3.73
C TRP A 121 17.50 0.22 3.39
N GLN A 122 18.81 0.12 3.59
CA GLN A 122 19.55 -1.13 3.38
C GLN A 122 19.07 -2.24 4.32
N THR A 123 18.74 -1.91 5.56
CA THR A 123 18.17 -2.87 6.52
C THR A 123 16.83 -3.41 6.02
N MET A 124 15.94 -2.54 5.51
CA MET A 124 14.65 -2.95 4.94
C MET A 124 14.80 -3.80 3.69
N ILE A 125 15.73 -3.43 2.79
CA ILE A 125 16.07 -4.23 1.61
C ILE A 125 16.55 -5.62 2.02
N ALA A 126 17.48 -5.72 2.97
CA ALA A 126 18.02 -7.01 3.43
C ALA A 126 16.92 -7.90 4.03
N ARG A 127 16.03 -7.33 4.85
CA ARG A 127 14.89 -8.04 5.44
C ARG A 127 13.92 -8.54 4.36
N THR A 128 13.58 -7.68 3.40
CA THR A 128 12.67 -8.06 2.31
C THR A 128 13.31 -9.10 1.39
N LYS A 129 14.61 -8.99 1.11
CA LYS A 129 15.38 -10.02 0.39
C LYS A 129 15.30 -11.38 1.08
N LYS A 130 15.40 -11.41 2.42
CA LYS A 130 15.24 -12.66 3.16
C LYS A 130 13.85 -13.26 2.92
N THR A 131 12.80 -12.45 2.99
CA THR A 131 11.43 -12.90 2.69
C THR A 131 11.29 -13.37 1.23
N THR A 132 11.81 -12.65 0.25
CA THR A 132 11.74 -13.06 -1.16
C THR A 132 12.45 -14.37 -1.41
N THR A 133 13.65 -14.58 -0.82
CA THR A 133 14.38 -15.85 -0.92
C THR A 133 13.57 -17.02 -0.33
N LEU A 134 13.01 -16.85 0.87
CA LEU A 134 12.22 -17.88 1.56
C LEU A 134 10.91 -18.22 0.84
N THR A 135 10.34 -17.27 0.11
CA THR A 135 9.07 -17.43 -0.61
C THR A 135 9.23 -17.64 -2.11
N ASN A 136 10.48 -17.70 -2.61
CA ASN A 136 10.84 -17.79 -4.03
C ASN A 136 10.21 -16.65 -4.86
N LYS A 137 10.39 -15.40 -4.41
CA LYS A 137 9.92 -14.19 -5.09
C LYS A 137 11.09 -13.30 -5.48
N LYS A 138 10.86 -12.36 -6.38
CA LYS A 138 11.83 -11.35 -6.78
C LYS A 138 11.54 -10.03 -6.06
N LEU A 139 12.59 -9.25 -5.76
CA LEU A 139 12.45 -7.94 -5.13
C LEU A 139 12.60 -6.82 -6.16
N ILE A 140 11.62 -5.93 -6.20
CA ILE A 140 11.72 -4.63 -6.86
C ILE A 140 11.80 -3.58 -5.75
N THR A 141 12.82 -2.73 -5.79
CA THR A 141 12.92 -1.56 -4.91
C THR A 141 12.66 -0.28 -5.68
N VAL A 142 11.89 0.60 -5.06
CA VAL A 142 11.52 1.90 -5.62
C VAL A 142 11.90 2.99 -4.63
N GLU A 143 12.60 4.01 -5.09
CA GLU A 143 12.80 5.24 -4.34
C GLU A 143 12.02 6.37 -5.00
N THR A 144 11.39 7.25 -4.22
CA THR A 144 10.59 8.36 -4.72
C THR A 144 10.58 9.55 -3.76
N ASN A 145 10.37 10.76 -4.29
CA ASN A 145 10.13 11.96 -3.49
C ASN A 145 8.62 12.22 -3.27
N PHE A 146 7.79 11.21 -3.33
CA PHE A 146 6.33 11.35 -3.21
C PHE A 146 5.89 12.06 -1.93
N LYS A 147 6.52 11.75 -0.80
CA LYS A 147 6.21 12.38 0.49
C LYS A 147 6.45 13.90 0.45
N GLU A 148 7.56 14.33 -0.14
CA GLU A 148 7.87 15.74 -0.36
C GLU A 148 6.89 16.39 -1.34
N PHE A 149 6.64 15.71 -2.46
CA PHE A 149 5.70 16.17 -3.48
C PHE A 149 4.31 16.46 -2.87
N THR A 150 3.72 15.52 -2.13
CA THR A 150 2.39 15.73 -1.51
C THR A 150 2.40 16.82 -0.46
N SER A 151 3.49 16.94 0.31
CA SER A 151 3.63 17.99 1.33
C SER A 151 3.64 19.39 0.73
N ASN A 152 4.22 19.58 -0.45
CA ASN A 152 4.26 20.86 -1.16
C ASN A 152 2.87 21.37 -1.56
N PHE A 153 1.90 20.47 -1.73
CA PHE A 153 0.49 20.81 -1.98
C PHE A 153 -0.35 20.91 -0.71
N GLY A 154 0.22 20.67 0.48
CA GLY A 154 -0.56 20.54 1.71
C GLY A 154 -1.52 19.32 1.70
N LEU A 155 -1.29 18.37 0.80
CA LEU A 155 -2.12 17.22 0.60
C LEU A 155 -1.80 16.12 1.63
N SER A 156 -2.83 15.56 2.26
CA SER A 156 -2.66 14.35 3.05
C SER A 156 -2.12 13.22 2.16
N ARG A 157 -1.07 12.56 2.61
CA ARG A 157 -0.52 11.38 1.91
C ARG A 157 -1.58 10.30 1.70
N LEU A 158 -2.46 10.11 2.70
CA LEU A 158 -3.56 9.15 2.62
C LEU A 158 -4.46 9.39 1.42
N SER A 159 -4.68 10.64 1.02
CA SER A 159 -5.52 10.96 -0.15
C SER A 159 -4.86 10.59 -1.48
N ASN A 160 -3.54 10.62 -1.61
CA ASN A 160 -2.85 10.35 -2.88
C ASN A 160 -2.11 9.00 -2.95
N TYR A 161 -2.27 8.14 -1.97
CA TYR A 161 -1.61 6.81 -1.97
C TYR A 161 -1.98 5.98 -3.20
N GLY A 162 -3.26 5.95 -3.58
CA GLY A 162 -3.71 5.20 -4.76
C GLY A 162 -3.04 5.66 -6.04
N GLY A 163 -2.95 6.98 -6.26
CA GLY A 163 -2.33 7.57 -7.45
C GLY A 163 -0.85 7.20 -7.60
N VAL A 164 -0.07 7.22 -6.51
CA VAL A 164 1.36 6.88 -6.57
C VAL A 164 1.58 5.37 -6.72
N LEU A 165 0.79 4.52 -6.05
CA LEU A 165 0.87 3.07 -6.23
C LEU A 165 0.49 2.68 -7.65
N ALA A 166 -0.54 3.32 -8.21
CA ALA A 166 -0.91 3.18 -9.62
C ALA A 166 0.24 3.57 -10.56
N SER A 167 0.86 4.74 -10.34
CA SER A 167 2.00 5.21 -11.13
C SER A 167 3.15 4.19 -11.15
N ILE A 168 3.48 3.63 -9.98
CA ILE A 168 4.53 2.61 -9.87
C ILE A 168 4.11 1.34 -10.61
N SER A 169 2.89 0.86 -10.43
CA SER A 169 2.38 -0.34 -11.10
C SER A 169 2.42 -0.21 -12.63
N GLN A 170 2.03 0.95 -13.15
CA GLN A 170 2.01 1.25 -14.58
C GLN A 170 3.42 1.33 -15.18
N LEU A 171 4.41 1.87 -14.42
CA LEU A 171 5.80 1.95 -14.84
C LEU A 171 6.51 0.59 -14.85
N LEU A 172 6.11 -0.34 -13.99
CA LEU A 172 6.74 -1.65 -13.87
C LEU A 172 6.35 -2.64 -14.98
N ASN A 173 5.41 -2.26 -15.85
CA ASN A 173 4.89 -3.12 -16.92
C ASN A 173 4.44 -4.51 -16.43
N LEU A 174 3.83 -4.56 -15.23
CA LEU A 174 3.28 -5.78 -14.66
C LEU A 174 1.83 -5.97 -15.12
N LYS A 175 1.46 -7.21 -15.41
CA LYS A 175 0.07 -7.56 -15.77
C LYS A 175 -0.91 -7.30 -14.63
N GLN A 176 -0.45 -7.47 -13.39
CA GLN A 176 -1.27 -7.31 -12.19
C GLN A 176 -0.44 -6.79 -11.03
N CYS A 177 -1.03 -5.90 -10.21
CA CYS A 177 -0.47 -5.44 -8.95
C CYS A 177 -1.50 -5.51 -7.83
N PHE A 178 -1.14 -6.14 -6.71
CA PHE A 178 -1.97 -6.18 -5.51
C PHE A 178 -1.63 -5.05 -4.54
N ILE A 179 -2.69 -4.39 -4.05
CA ILE A 179 -2.66 -3.43 -2.95
C ILE A 179 -3.34 -4.09 -1.75
N SER A 180 -2.60 -4.22 -0.65
CA SER A 180 -3.10 -4.90 0.56
C SER A 180 -4.00 -4.00 1.38
N ALA A 181 -5.18 -4.49 1.74
CA ALA A 181 -6.12 -3.83 2.63
C ALA A 181 -5.59 -3.71 4.06
N GLY A 182 -5.64 -2.52 4.64
CA GLY A 182 -5.35 -2.32 6.07
C GLY A 182 -6.53 -2.62 7.00
N GLY A 183 -7.75 -2.59 6.48
CA GLY A 183 -9.01 -2.86 7.19
C GLY A 183 -9.81 -4.01 6.59
N THR A 184 -11.08 -4.09 6.95
CA THR A 184 -12.08 -5.07 6.51
C THR A 184 -13.25 -4.37 5.83
N TYR A 185 -14.19 -5.11 5.25
CA TYR A 185 -15.37 -4.53 4.58
C TYR A 185 -16.21 -3.61 5.48
N ASP A 186 -16.25 -3.87 6.77
CA ASP A 186 -16.99 -3.12 7.78
C ASP A 186 -16.23 -1.93 8.38
N THR A 187 -14.92 -1.81 8.08
CA THR A 187 -14.06 -0.73 8.59
C THR A 187 -13.55 0.20 7.50
N LEU A 188 -14.21 0.22 6.34
CA LEU A 188 -13.84 1.10 5.23
C LEU A 188 -14.02 2.57 5.58
N PHE A 189 -13.06 3.38 5.20
CA PHE A 189 -13.11 4.84 5.32
C PHE A 189 -12.53 5.51 4.06
N ALA A 190 -12.86 6.78 3.88
CA ALA A 190 -12.39 7.56 2.73
C ALA A 190 -10.87 7.69 2.73
N SER A 191 -10.21 7.01 1.79
CA SER A 191 -8.76 6.96 1.61
C SER A 191 -8.42 6.82 0.14
N GLY A 192 -7.26 7.33 -0.27
CA GLY A 192 -6.76 7.18 -1.64
C GLY A 192 -6.48 5.72 -2.04
N VAL A 193 -6.30 4.83 -1.07
CA VAL A 193 -6.30 3.37 -1.25
C VAL A 193 -7.63 2.83 -0.74
N HIS A 194 -8.48 2.37 -1.65
CA HIS A 194 -9.83 1.94 -1.33
C HIS A 194 -10.36 0.96 -2.41
N PRO A 195 -11.14 -0.07 -2.05
CA PRO A 195 -11.63 -1.05 -3.02
C PRO A 195 -12.53 -0.44 -4.12
N GLN A 196 -13.17 0.70 -3.86
CA GLN A 196 -13.93 1.45 -4.86
C GLN A 196 -13.06 2.26 -5.83
N LEU A 197 -11.77 2.45 -5.52
CA LEU A 197 -10.86 3.27 -6.31
C LEU A 197 -9.78 2.45 -7.00
N ASP A 198 -9.19 1.46 -6.31
CA ASP A 198 -7.93 0.88 -6.75
C ASP A 198 -8.03 0.23 -8.13
N TYR A 199 -9.12 -0.47 -8.44
CA TYR A 199 -9.33 -1.05 -9.76
C TYR A 199 -9.52 0.01 -10.88
N LEU A 200 -9.94 1.23 -10.53
CA LEU A 200 -10.13 2.32 -11.49
C LEU A 200 -8.79 2.89 -12.00
N TRP A 201 -7.70 2.67 -11.28
CA TRP A 201 -6.37 3.04 -11.73
C TRP A 201 -5.77 2.06 -12.76
N SER A 202 -6.46 0.96 -13.06
CA SER A 202 -6.00 -0.05 -14.03
C SER A 202 -5.95 0.51 -15.46
N THR A 203 -4.99 0.01 -16.22
CA THR A 203 -4.85 0.23 -17.65
C THR A 203 -5.26 -1.01 -18.45
N GLU A 204 -5.10 -1.01 -19.77
CA GLU A 204 -5.31 -2.19 -20.61
C GLU A 204 -4.33 -3.31 -20.25
N THR A 205 -3.14 -2.96 -19.80
CA THR A 205 -2.01 -3.88 -19.59
C THR A 205 -1.69 -4.14 -18.12
N CYS A 206 -2.16 -3.30 -17.19
CA CYS A 206 -1.91 -3.46 -15.76
C CYS A 206 -3.24 -3.45 -14.99
N GLN A 207 -3.59 -4.56 -14.37
CA GLN A 207 -4.72 -4.64 -13.45
C GLN A 207 -4.26 -4.34 -12.03
N ILE A 208 -4.92 -3.40 -11.36
CA ILE A 208 -4.68 -3.08 -9.95
C ILE A 208 -5.84 -3.62 -9.13
N GLU A 209 -5.55 -4.36 -8.09
CA GLU A 209 -6.53 -5.04 -7.27
C GLU A 209 -6.30 -4.79 -5.78
N HIS A 210 -7.38 -4.41 -5.08
CA HIS A 210 -7.41 -4.26 -3.64
C HIS A 210 -7.79 -5.59 -3.00
N VAL A 211 -6.94 -6.13 -2.11
CA VAL A 211 -7.10 -7.50 -1.58
C VAL A 211 -6.96 -7.56 -0.06
N GLY A 212 -7.65 -8.51 0.57
CA GLY A 212 -7.51 -8.80 2.00
C GLY A 212 -8.56 -8.13 2.90
N LEU A 213 -9.68 -7.64 2.34
CA LEU A 213 -10.79 -7.05 3.11
C LEU A 213 -11.62 -8.09 3.86
N GLU A 214 -11.59 -9.34 3.43
CA GLU A 214 -12.32 -10.47 4.03
C GLU A 214 -11.72 -10.97 5.34
N ALA A 215 -10.50 -10.51 5.69
CA ALA A 215 -9.74 -10.97 6.84
C ALA A 215 -9.40 -9.81 7.78
N ASN A 216 -9.78 -9.94 9.04
CA ASN A 216 -9.34 -9.02 10.07
C ASN A 216 -7.86 -9.29 10.46
N ARG A 217 -7.31 -8.49 11.37
CA ARG A 217 -5.87 -8.59 11.72
C ARG A 217 -5.53 -9.93 12.38
N LYS A 218 -6.41 -10.51 13.20
CA LYS A 218 -6.23 -11.83 13.79
C LYS A 218 -6.24 -12.92 12.72
N ASP A 219 -7.18 -12.88 11.78
CA ASP A 219 -7.28 -13.84 10.69
C ASP A 219 -6.02 -13.80 9.80
N LYS A 220 -5.52 -12.58 9.51
CA LYS A 220 -4.26 -12.39 8.78
C LYS A 220 -3.08 -13.02 9.52
N ILE A 221 -2.98 -12.81 10.83
CA ILE A 221 -1.93 -13.42 11.67
C ILE A 221 -2.09 -14.93 11.73
N ALA A 222 -3.31 -15.46 11.82
CA ALA A 222 -3.57 -16.89 11.83
C ALA A 222 -3.09 -17.58 10.54
N LEU A 223 -3.22 -16.92 9.38
CA LEU A 223 -2.64 -17.41 8.14
C LEU A 223 -1.10 -17.36 8.19
N ILE A 224 -0.53 -16.22 8.62
CA ILE A 224 0.92 -16.00 8.69
C ILE A 224 1.60 -16.99 9.65
N LYS A 225 0.92 -17.40 10.74
CA LYS A 225 1.40 -18.37 11.71
C LYS A 225 1.86 -19.69 11.04
N ASN A 226 1.20 -20.09 9.96
CA ASN A 226 1.53 -21.32 9.24
C ASN A 226 2.82 -21.24 8.42
N GLU A 227 3.42 -20.06 8.32
CA GLU A 227 4.68 -19.80 7.61
C GLU A 227 5.69 -19.14 8.59
N PRO A 228 6.35 -19.92 9.47
CA PRO A 228 7.20 -19.40 10.54
C PRO A 228 8.28 -18.44 10.06
N ASN A 229 8.81 -18.66 8.86
CA ASN A 229 9.82 -17.81 8.25
C ASN A 229 9.29 -16.42 7.88
N VAL A 230 8.02 -16.32 7.46
CA VAL A 230 7.37 -15.03 7.18
C VAL A 230 7.04 -14.35 8.50
N LEU A 231 6.51 -15.08 9.47
CA LEU A 231 6.21 -14.58 10.82
C LEU A 231 7.45 -13.95 11.47
N ALA A 232 8.57 -14.66 11.47
CA ALA A 232 9.83 -14.19 12.07
C ALA A 232 10.43 -12.96 11.37
N ASN A 233 10.03 -12.67 10.13
CA ASN A 233 10.48 -11.51 9.36
C ASN A 233 9.47 -10.36 9.34
N LEU A 234 8.35 -10.45 10.06
CA LEU A 234 7.39 -9.35 10.14
C LEU A 234 8.04 -8.08 10.69
N TRP A 235 7.79 -6.97 10.02
CA TRP A 235 8.14 -5.64 10.50
C TRP A 235 6.90 -4.75 10.49
N VAL A 236 6.49 -4.29 11.67
CA VAL A 236 5.23 -3.57 11.85
C VAL A 236 5.42 -2.19 12.49
N CYS A 237 6.64 -1.85 12.86
CA CYS A 237 6.93 -0.65 13.64
C CYS A 237 6.71 0.65 12.85
N TRP A 238 6.15 1.67 13.52
CA TRP A 238 6.03 3.03 12.99
C TRP A 238 7.23 3.90 13.39
N GLU A 239 7.84 3.60 14.53
CA GLU A 239 8.79 4.48 15.18
C GLU A 239 10.24 4.14 14.80
N ASP A 240 10.50 2.87 14.56
CA ASP A 240 11.85 2.39 14.27
C ASP A 240 11.88 1.61 12.95
N PRO A 241 12.67 2.07 11.97
CA PRO A 241 12.78 1.40 10.69
C PRO A 241 13.64 0.13 10.71
N LYS A 242 14.36 -0.12 11.82
CA LYS A 242 15.29 -1.26 11.94
C LYS A 242 14.72 -2.42 12.76
N VAL A 243 13.87 -2.13 13.75
CA VAL A 243 13.33 -3.14 14.68
C VAL A 243 11.87 -2.90 15.02
N ASN A 244 11.19 -3.93 15.50
CA ASN A 244 9.88 -3.77 16.12
C ASN A 244 10.07 -3.27 17.55
N CYS A 245 9.86 -2.00 17.81
CA CYS A 245 10.22 -1.34 19.09
C CYS A 245 9.49 -1.88 20.31
N GLY A 246 8.33 -2.54 20.14
CA GLY A 246 7.51 -3.04 21.25
C GLY A 246 6.70 -1.98 22.01
N LYS A 247 6.70 -0.71 21.57
CA LYS A 247 6.04 0.40 22.29
C LYS A 247 5.00 1.12 21.46
N CYS A 248 5.19 1.24 20.15
CA CYS A 248 4.27 1.98 19.29
C CYS A 248 2.94 1.22 19.13
N SER A 249 1.88 1.95 18.75
CA SER A 249 0.54 1.38 18.60
C SER A 249 0.49 0.19 17.63
N LYS A 250 1.26 0.21 16.54
CA LYS A 250 1.35 -0.95 15.62
C LYS A 250 2.01 -2.17 16.26
N CYS A 251 3.07 -2.01 17.04
CA CYS A 251 3.69 -3.11 17.76
C CYS A 251 2.72 -3.72 18.77
N ILE A 252 2.05 -2.88 19.57
CA ILE A 252 1.10 -3.33 20.59
C ILE A 252 -0.12 -4.02 19.93
N ARG A 253 -0.69 -3.45 18.87
CA ARG A 253 -1.79 -4.09 18.12
C ARG A 253 -1.39 -5.45 17.55
N THR A 254 -0.16 -5.56 17.04
CA THR A 254 0.34 -6.83 16.53
C THR A 254 0.53 -7.84 17.65
N PHE A 255 1.06 -7.41 18.80
CA PHE A 255 1.20 -8.26 19.99
C PHE A 255 -0.15 -8.85 20.44
N VAL A 256 -1.19 -8.04 20.54
CA VAL A 256 -2.54 -8.52 20.90
C VAL A 256 -3.03 -9.56 19.88
N SER A 257 -2.85 -9.30 18.59
CA SER A 257 -3.25 -10.25 17.54
C SER A 257 -2.47 -11.57 17.60
N LEU A 258 -1.19 -11.52 17.98
CA LEU A 258 -0.36 -12.71 18.18
C LEU A 258 -0.85 -13.55 19.38
N LEU A 259 -1.16 -12.88 20.50
CA LEU A 259 -1.75 -13.56 21.69
C LEU A 259 -3.07 -14.23 21.34
N LEU A 260 -3.96 -13.54 20.62
CA LEU A 260 -5.23 -14.11 20.15
C LEU A 260 -5.05 -15.31 19.19
N CYS A 261 -3.87 -15.47 18.60
CA CYS A 261 -3.50 -16.63 17.78
C CYS A 261 -2.65 -17.67 18.53
N ASN A 262 -2.50 -17.55 19.87
CA ASN A 262 -1.63 -18.40 20.67
C ASN A 262 -0.18 -18.43 20.14
N ILE A 263 0.39 -17.24 19.89
CA ILE A 263 1.79 -17.03 19.51
C ILE A 263 2.42 -16.21 20.64
N GLU A 264 3.31 -16.84 21.41
CA GLU A 264 3.94 -16.23 22.57
C GLU A 264 5.28 -15.58 22.23
N GLU A 265 6.00 -16.12 21.27
CA GLU A 265 7.31 -15.61 20.85
C GLU A 265 7.21 -14.76 19.61
N PHE A 266 7.62 -13.51 19.72
CA PHE A 266 7.72 -12.59 18.59
C PHE A 266 8.89 -11.62 18.77
N PRO A 267 9.62 -11.25 17.70
CA PRO A 267 10.83 -10.44 17.80
C PRO A 267 10.51 -8.94 18.01
N PHE A 268 9.99 -8.60 19.18
CA PHE A 268 9.99 -7.22 19.65
C PHE A 268 11.31 -6.91 20.36
N GLN A 269 11.81 -5.69 20.16
CA GLN A 269 13.02 -5.21 20.84
C GLN A 269 12.87 -5.20 22.37
N GLN A 270 11.65 -4.92 22.84
CA GLN A 270 11.29 -4.96 24.24
C GLN A 270 10.05 -5.84 24.43
N PRO A 271 9.99 -6.63 25.52
CA PRO A 271 8.80 -7.37 25.88
C PRO A 271 7.61 -6.43 26.05
N ILE A 272 6.49 -6.77 25.46
CA ILE A 272 5.23 -6.06 25.65
C ILE A 272 4.46 -6.72 26.78
N LEU A 273 4.07 -5.94 27.78
CA LEU A 273 3.30 -6.42 28.94
C LEU A 273 1.83 -6.00 28.81
N MET A 274 0.94 -6.71 29.50
CA MET A 274 -0.49 -6.37 29.49
C MET A 274 -0.77 -4.93 29.97
N LYS A 275 0.05 -4.39 30.87
CA LYS A 275 -0.04 -2.97 31.25
C LYS A 275 0.20 -2.01 30.08
N ASP A 276 1.04 -2.39 29.10
CA ASP A 276 1.34 -1.56 27.95
C ASP A 276 0.14 -1.53 26.99
N VAL A 277 -0.61 -2.64 26.91
CA VAL A 277 -1.86 -2.72 26.15
C VAL A 277 -2.91 -1.77 26.73
N SER A 278 -3.02 -1.68 28.06
CA SER A 278 -3.98 -0.77 28.72
C SER A 278 -3.62 0.72 28.57
N GLN A 279 -2.40 1.03 28.15
CA GLN A 279 -1.90 2.40 27.95
C GLN A 279 -1.91 2.84 26.48
N ILE A 280 -2.52 2.07 25.59
CA ILE A 280 -2.65 2.46 24.18
C ILE A 280 -3.39 3.81 24.10
N ILE A 281 -2.75 4.79 23.47
CA ILE A 281 -3.36 6.07 23.17
C ILE A 281 -4.15 5.94 21.88
N VAL A 282 -5.46 6.11 21.97
CA VAL A 282 -6.34 6.19 20.81
C VAL A 282 -6.18 7.57 20.17
N LYS A 283 -5.57 7.63 19.00
CA LYS A 283 -5.33 8.89 18.26
C LYS A 283 -6.42 9.21 17.24
N GLY A 284 -7.28 8.25 16.92
CA GLY A 284 -8.33 8.43 15.92
C GLY A 284 -9.31 7.26 15.86
N SER A 285 -10.30 7.39 14.99
CA SER A 285 -11.35 6.38 14.80
C SER A 285 -10.81 5.00 14.38
N GLU A 286 -9.71 4.97 13.63
CA GLU A 286 -9.05 3.71 13.24
C GLU A 286 -8.54 2.93 14.45
N ASP A 287 -7.90 3.60 15.41
CA ASP A 287 -7.41 2.93 16.62
C ASP A 287 -8.59 2.37 17.45
N LEU A 288 -9.71 3.10 17.50
CA LEU A 288 -10.91 2.65 18.20
C LEU A 288 -11.48 1.38 17.56
N LEU A 289 -11.61 1.33 16.24
CA LEU A 289 -12.09 0.16 15.51
C LEU A 289 -11.23 -1.08 15.80
N TYR A 290 -9.91 -0.94 15.86
CA TYR A 290 -9.03 -2.05 16.23
C TYR A 290 -9.23 -2.53 17.67
N ILE A 291 -9.46 -1.60 18.61
CA ILE A 291 -9.70 -1.95 20.02
C ILE A 291 -11.03 -2.68 20.17
N GLU A 292 -12.08 -2.17 19.54
CA GLU A 292 -13.41 -2.82 19.54
C GLU A 292 -13.34 -4.25 18.96
N GLN A 293 -12.60 -4.42 17.86
CA GLN A 293 -12.38 -5.72 17.25
C GLN A 293 -11.65 -6.68 18.21
N PHE A 294 -10.61 -6.22 18.90
CA PHE A 294 -9.91 -7.06 19.88
C PHE A 294 -10.79 -7.46 21.05
N PHE A 295 -11.64 -6.58 21.55
CA PHE A 295 -12.60 -6.90 22.60
C PHE A 295 -13.60 -7.96 22.14
N PHE A 296 -14.13 -7.82 20.94
CA PHE A 296 -15.04 -8.80 20.36
C PHE A 296 -14.40 -10.17 20.22
N GLU A 297 -13.19 -10.21 19.67
CA GLU A 297 -12.41 -11.43 19.46
C GLU A 297 -12.05 -12.11 20.78
N ALA A 298 -11.63 -11.35 21.81
CA ALA A 298 -11.28 -11.88 23.12
C ALA A 298 -12.50 -12.48 23.83
N LYS A 299 -13.69 -11.87 23.70
CA LYS A 299 -14.94 -12.42 24.26
C LYS A 299 -15.35 -13.76 23.62
N ASN A 300 -15.04 -13.93 22.34
CA ASN A 300 -15.44 -15.14 21.61
C ASN A 300 -14.43 -16.31 21.75
N GLN A 301 -13.34 -16.12 22.50
CA GLN A 301 -12.38 -17.19 22.81
C GLN A 301 -12.68 -17.92 24.12
N ASN A 302 -13.62 -17.44 24.95
CA ASN A 302 -14.15 -18.08 26.13
C ASN A 302 -15.47 -18.77 25.83
#